data_9cb1cc71d4d031e415af5cca2ea5e844
#
_entry.id   9cb1cc71d4d031e415af5cca2ea5e844
#
_cell.length_a   1.000
_cell.length_b   1.000
_cell.length_c   1.000
_cell.angle_alpha   90.00
_cell.angle_beta   90.00
_cell.angle_gamma   90.00
#
_symmetry.space_group_name_H-M   'P 1'
#
loop_
_entity.id
_entity.type
_entity.pdbx_description
1 polymer ?
#
loop_
_entity_poly.entity_id
_entity_poly.type
_entity_poly.pdbx_seq_one_letter_code
_entity_poly.pdbx_strand_id
1 'polypeptide(L)'
;MIDRLTADAPPSEAEALLALAKESLEAGDIGAAAQAFAQLLQAEPENLAAIGGLARCYLVSGDLERAREVADMAPPGAKNPDLESVRAALSLAAAAPAETSKAERRLAADANDHEARLELAKALAGQGHLQAAADHLLEILARDRDWREGAAKAELLTIFEAAGATSEVTRQGRKKMASILFA
;
A
#
# COMPACT_ATOMS: atom_id res chain seq x y z
N MET A 1 20.11 43.42 11.97
CA MET A 1 21.02 42.37 12.43
C MET A 1 20.30 41.56 13.50
N ILE A 2 19.21 40.90 13.13
CA ILE A 2 18.48 39.94 13.98
C ILE A 2 17.84 38.99 12.98
N ASP A 3 18.45 37.84 12.73
CA ASP A 3 17.80 36.69 12.10
C ASP A 3 18.80 35.55 12.00
N ARG A 4 18.91 34.78 13.05
CA ARG A 4 19.51 33.43 13.02
C ARG A 4 19.42 32.78 14.42
N LEU A 5 18.20 32.51 14.90
CA LEU A 5 18.01 31.74 16.14
C LEU A 5 16.68 30.94 16.10
N THR A 6 16.44 30.22 14.98
CA THR A 6 15.30 29.30 14.92
C THR A 6 15.64 27.94 14.28
N ALA A 7 16.94 27.56 14.31
CA ALA A 7 17.38 26.32 13.65
C ALA A 7 17.86 25.21 14.60
N ASP A 8 17.65 25.33 15.92
CA ASP A 8 18.22 24.34 16.85
C ASP A 8 17.41 24.17 18.14
N ALA A 9 16.07 24.22 18.04
CA ALA A 9 15.25 23.74 19.13
C ALA A 9 15.29 22.20 19.12
N PRO A 10 15.45 21.51 20.26
CA PRO A 10 15.37 20.05 20.31
C PRO A 10 13.99 19.62 19.81
N PRO A 11 13.89 18.48 19.10
CA PRO A 11 12.60 17.99 18.59
C PRO A 11 11.61 17.87 19.75
N SER A 12 10.36 18.22 19.50
CA SER A 12 9.28 18.01 20.46
C SER A 12 9.17 16.51 20.79
N GLU A 13 8.60 16.19 21.94
CA GLU A 13 8.37 14.79 22.33
C GLU A 13 7.57 14.03 21.26
N ALA A 14 6.59 14.69 20.66
CA ALA A 14 5.80 14.13 19.55
C ALA A 14 6.64 13.86 18.29
N GLU A 15 7.54 14.79 17.92
CA GLU A 15 8.46 14.59 16.79
C GLU A 15 9.46 13.47 17.05
N ALA A 16 9.98 13.37 18.29
CA ALA A 16 10.88 12.28 18.68
C ALA A 16 10.17 10.92 18.65
N LEU A 17 8.93 10.82 19.14
CA LEU A 17 8.12 9.61 19.07
C LEU A 17 7.79 9.21 17.62
N LEU A 18 7.47 10.19 16.78
CA LEU A 18 7.20 9.93 15.36
C LEU A 18 8.45 9.42 14.63
N ALA A 19 9.61 10.00 14.92
CA ALA A 19 10.89 9.55 14.34
C ALA A 19 11.22 8.13 14.77
N LEU A 20 11.12 7.83 16.08
CA LEU A 20 11.34 6.50 16.63
C LEU A 20 10.39 5.46 16.02
N ALA A 21 9.11 5.80 15.87
CA ALA A 21 8.11 4.91 15.29
C ALA A 21 8.43 4.56 13.84
N LYS A 22 8.85 5.55 13.03
CA LYS A 22 9.26 5.34 11.64
C LYS A 22 10.52 4.50 11.52
N GLU A 23 11.53 4.80 12.32
CA GLU A 23 12.79 4.03 12.36
C GLU A 23 12.52 2.57 12.73
N SER A 24 11.70 2.32 13.76
CA SER A 24 11.32 0.95 14.17
C SER A 24 10.58 0.22 13.04
N LEU A 25 9.68 0.92 12.34
CA LEU A 25 8.94 0.34 11.22
C LEU A 25 9.86 -0.03 10.05
N GLU A 26 10.83 0.83 9.73
CA GLU A 26 11.85 0.58 8.70
C GLU A 26 12.80 -0.55 9.08
N ALA A 27 13.13 -0.68 10.36
CA ALA A 27 13.91 -1.79 10.91
C ALA A 27 13.15 -3.11 10.98
N GLY A 28 11.83 -3.11 10.72
CA GLY A 28 10.96 -4.29 10.79
C GLY A 28 10.50 -4.63 12.21
N ASP A 29 10.78 -3.80 13.21
CA ASP A 29 10.25 -3.94 14.56
C ASP A 29 8.84 -3.35 14.65
N ILE A 30 7.88 -4.12 14.13
CA ILE A 30 6.48 -3.71 14.05
C ILE A 30 5.88 -3.47 15.45
N GLY A 31 6.33 -4.22 16.45
CA GLY A 31 5.85 -4.08 17.83
C GLY A 31 6.25 -2.75 18.44
N ALA A 32 7.53 -2.39 18.36
CA ALA A 32 8.03 -1.10 18.86
C ALA A 32 7.43 0.07 18.08
N ALA A 33 7.31 -0.05 16.74
CA ALA A 33 6.67 0.95 15.91
C ALA A 33 5.21 1.21 16.33
N ALA A 34 4.41 0.13 16.50
CA ALA A 34 3.02 0.25 16.90
C ALA A 34 2.86 0.91 18.27
N GLN A 35 3.73 0.58 19.24
CA GLN A 35 3.72 1.22 20.57
C GLN A 35 4.01 2.71 20.48
N ALA A 36 5.03 3.12 19.73
CA ALA A 36 5.40 4.52 19.59
C ALA A 36 4.31 5.35 18.86
N PHE A 37 3.71 4.82 17.79
CA PHE A 37 2.56 5.46 17.14
C PHE A 37 1.34 5.56 18.07
N ALA A 38 1.05 4.51 18.85
CA ALA A 38 -0.05 4.54 19.81
C ALA A 38 0.16 5.55 20.92
N GLN A 39 1.39 5.70 21.43
CA GLN A 39 1.73 6.76 22.40
C GLN A 39 1.53 8.16 21.79
N LEU A 40 1.97 8.36 20.56
CA LEU A 40 1.78 9.63 19.87
C LEU A 40 0.29 9.97 19.72
N LEU A 41 -0.57 8.98 19.40
CA LEU A 41 -2.02 9.16 19.29
C LEU A 41 -2.71 9.47 20.62
N GLN A 42 -2.13 9.09 21.77
CA GLN A 42 -2.62 9.51 23.08
C GLN A 42 -2.42 11.02 23.33
N ALA A 43 -1.31 11.57 22.83
CA ALA A 43 -1.00 12.99 22.93
C ALA A 43 -1.68 13.82 21.81
N GLU A 44 -1.72 13.28 20.61
CA GLU A 44 -2.23 13.91 19.39
C GLU A 44 -3.19 12.99 18.63
N PRO A 45 -4.46 12.87 19.03
CA PRO A 45 -5.41 11.90 18.45
C PRO A 45 -5.69 12.09 16.96
N GLU A 46 -5.46 13.29 16.41
CA GLU A 46 -5.70 13.62 15.00
C GLU A 46 -4.41 13.60 14.15
N ASN A 47 -3.29 13.13 14.71
CA ASN A 47 -2.03 13.07 13.98
C ASN A 47 -2.10 12.02 12.86
N LEU A 48 -2.28 12.49 11.62
CA LEU A 48 -2.44 11.61 10.45
C LEU A 48 -1.23 10.70 10.20
N ALA A 49 -0.02 11.12 10.53
CA ALA A 49 1.16 10.29 10.39
C ALA A 49 1.17 9.13 11.39
N ALA A 50 0.69 9.40 12.62
CA ALA A 50 0.55 8.35 13.63
C ALA A 50 -0.60 7.39 13.31
N ILE A 51 -1.74 7.90 12.85
CA ILE A 51 -2.87 7.05 12.39
C ILE A 51 -2.42 6.15 11.24
N GLY A 52 -1.83 6.72 10.19
CA GLY A 52 -1.36 5.97 9.04
C GLY A 52 -0.29 4.94 9.39
N GLY A 53 0.68 5.33 10.23
CA GLY A 53 1.75 4.45 10.69
C GLY A 53 1.24 3.29 11.54
N LEU A 54 0.34 3.53 12.50
CA LEU A 54 -0.26 2.47 13.33
C LEU A 54 -1.12 1.53 12.49
N ALA A 55 -1.96 2.07 11.61
CA ALA A 55 -2.76 1.27 10.69
C ALA A 55 -1.88 0.37 9.80
N ARG A 56 -0.73 0.90 9.33
CA ARG A 56 0.26 0.14 8.57
C ARG A 56 0.90 -0.98 9.41
N CYS A 57 1.20 -0.75 10.68
CA CYS A 57 1.70 -1.80 11.57
C CYS A 57 0.72 -2.97 11.66
N TYR A 58 -0.58 -2.69 11.85
CA TYR A 58 -1.60 -3.74 11.88
C TYR A 58 -1.76 -4.43 10.52
N LEU A 59 -1.71 -3.70 9.42
CA LEU A 59 -1.76 -4.28 8.07
C LEU A 59 -0.61 -5.28 7.85
N VAL A 60 0.63 -4.90 8.21
CA VAL A 60 1.82 -5.76 8.08
C VAL A 60 1.73 -6.98 8.99
N SER A 61 1.11 -6.86 10.16
CA SER A 61 0.87 -7.96 11.09
C SER A 61 -0.28 -8.88 10.64
N GLY A 62 -1.00 -8.54 9.55
CA GLY A 62 -2.14 -9.30 9.05
C GLY A 62 -3.47 -9.05 9.78
N ASP A 63 -3.51 -8.10 10.71
CA ASP A 63 -4.71 -7.72 11.45
C ASP A 63 -5.49 -6.64 10.68
N LEU A 64 -6.22 -7.07 9.65
CA LEU A 64 -6.95 -6.18 8.75
C LEU A 64 -8.09 -5.43 9.46
N GLU A 65 -8.68 -6.02 10.48
CA GLU A 65 -9.77 -5.41 11.25
C GLU A 65 -9.25 -4.19 12.02
N ARG A 66 -8.17 -4.35 12.80
CA ARG A 66 -7.55 -3.23 13.50
C ARG A 66 -6.94 -2.21 12.55
N ALA A 67 -6.35 -2.64 11.44
CA ALA A 67 -5.85 -1.72 10.43
C ALA A 67 -6.96 -0.80 9.91
N ARG A 68 -8.16 -1.35 9.68
CA ARG A 68 -9.34 -0.60 9.26
C ARG A 68 -9.83 0.35 10.36
N GLU A 69 -10.04 -0.16 11.59
CA GLU A 69 -10.47 0.65 12.72
C GLU A 69 -9.60 1.89 12.92
N VAL A 70 -8.28 1.71 12.88
CA VAL A 70 -7.33 2.83 13.04
C VAL A 70 -7.37 3.76 11.82
N ALA A 71 -7.42 3.23 10.59
CA ALA A 71 -7.49 4.07 9.40
C ALA A 71 -8.77 4.92 9.34
N ASP A 72 -9.87 4.44 9.94
CA ASP A 72 -11.16 5.13 10.01
C ASP A 72 -11.18 6.25 11.09
N MET A 73 -10.18 6.31 11.97
CA MET A 73 -10.00 7.45 12.89
C MET A 73 -9.65 8.74 12.13
N ALA A 74 -9.04 8.64 10.97
CA ALA A 74 -8.71 9.79 10.15
C ALA A 74 -9.96 10.35 9.45
N PRO A 75 -10.09 11.70 9.36
CA PRO A 75 -11.20 12.33 8.65
C PRO A 75 -11.34 11.83 7.20
N PRO A 76 -12.57 11.77 6.66
CA PRO A 76 -12.79 11.45 5.26
C PRO A 76 -12.01 12.41 4.36
N GLY A 77 -11.25 11.86 3.40
CA GLY A 77 -10.43 12.65 2.48
C GLY A 77 -9.11 13.17 3.05
N ALA A 78 -8.76 12.81 4.29
CA ALA A 78 -7.43 13.09 4.84
C ALA A 78 -6.34 12.48 3.94
N LYS A 79 -5.34 13.31 3.60
CA LYS A 79 -4.23 12.92 2.72
C LYS A 79 -2.98 12.66 3.55
N ASN A 80 -2.55 11.43 3.57
CA ASN A 80 -1.29 10.99 4.14
C ASN A 80 -0.85 9.72 3.38
N PRO A 81 0.41 9.61 2.94
CA PRO A 81 0.86 8.50 2.08
C PRO A 81 0.67 7.11 2.71
N ASP A 82 0.93 6.96 4.01
CA ASP A 82 0.76 5.68 4.70
C ASP A 82 -0.72 5.32 4.81
N LEU A 83 -1.58 6.31 5.12
CA LEU A 83 -3.02 6.12 5.21
C LEU A 83 -3.65 5.77 3.85
N GLU A 84 -3.23 6.43 2.77
CA GLU A 84 -3.67 6.13 1.40
C GLU A 84 -3.26 4.70 1.02
N SER A 85 -2.01 4.31 1.30
CA SER A 85 -1.50 2.97 1.07
C SER A 85 -2.30 1.90 1.85
N VAL A 86 -2.57 2.13 3.13
CA VAL A 86 -3.37 1.21 3.97
C VAL A 86 -4.79 1.07 3.43
N ARG A 87 -5.46 2.17 3.11
CA ARG A 87 -6.83 2.15 2.56
C ARG A 87 -6.89 1.39 1.23
N ALA A 88 -5.91 1.59 0.34
CA ALA A 88 -5.81 0.85 -0.91
C ALA A 88 -5.62 -0.66 -0.66
N ALA A 89 -4.72 -1.05 0.25
CA ALA A 89 -4.50 -2.44 0.61
C ALA A 89 -5.74 -3.11 1.23
N LEU A 90 -6.45 -2.42 2.12
CA LEU A 90 -7.72 -2.90 2.68
C LEU A 90 -8.81 -3.06 1.62
N SER A 91 -8.86 -2.16 0.64
CA SER A 91 -9.79 -2.27 -0.50
C SER A 91 -9.47 -3.49 -1.36
N LEU A 92 -8.20 -3.75 -1.65
CA LEU A 92 -7.76 -4.94 -2.37
C LEU A 92 -8.11 -6.23 -1.61
N ALA A 93 -7.85 -6.27 -0.30
CA ALA A 93 -8.19 -7.41 0.54
C ALA A 93 -9.71 -7.70 0.56
N ALA A 94 -10.53 -6.66 0.63
CA ALA A 94 -11.99 -6.79 0.61
C ALA A 94 -12.54 -7.23 -0.76
N ALA A 95 -11.86 -6.88 -1.86
CA ALA A 95 -12.25 -7.22 -3.23
C ALA A 95 -11.67 -8.56 -3.71
N ALA A 96 -10.76 -9.18 -2.94
CA ALA A 96 -10.05 -10.38 -3.36
C ALA A 96 -11.00 -11.60 -3.44
N PRO A 97 -10.99 -12.37 -4.54
CA PRO A 97 -11.67 -13.65 -4.60
C PRO A 97 -11.03 -14.65 -3.62
N ALA A 98 -11.88 -15.46 -2.98
CA ALA A 98 -11.46 -16.40 -1.94
C ALA A 98 -10.53 -17.53 -2.44
N GLU A 99 -10.51 -17.83 -3.74
CA GLU A 99 -9.78 -18.96 -4.30
C GLU A 99 -8.98 -18.58 -5.57
N THR A 100 -7.66 -18.79 -5.53
CA THR A 100 -6.78 -18.63 -6.70
C THR A 100 -6.79 -19.84 -7.62
N SER A 101 -7.08 -21.02 -7.10
CA SER A 101 -6.94 -22.32 -7.78
C SER A 101 -7.76 -22.46 -9.09
N LYS A 102 -8.92 -21.78 -9.16
CA LYS A 102 -9.74 -21.78 -10.37
C LYS A 102 -9.12 -20.93 -11.48
N ALA A 103 -8.64 -19.74 -11.11
CA ALA A 103 -7.98 -18.83 -12.05
C ALA A 103 -6.66 -19.41 -12.55
N GLU A 104 -5.89 -20.07 -11.69
CA GLU A 104 -4.64 -20.75 -12.05
C GLU A 104 -4.88 -21.88 -13.06
N ARG A 105 -5.93 -22.71 -12.84
CA ARG A 105 -6.29 -23.78 -13.80
C ARG A 105 -6.72 -23.23 -15.16
N ARG A 106 -7.48 -22.13 -15.19
CA ARG A 106 -7.86 -21.47 -16.44
C ARG A 106 -6.65 -20.93 -17.19
N LEU A 107 -5.69 -20.31 -16.47
CA LEU A 107 -4.44 -19.82 -17.07
C LEU A 107 -3.52 -20.94 -17.55
N ALA A 108 -3.51 -22.09 -16.88
CA ALA A 108 -2.77 -23.27 -17.34
C ALA A 108 -3.35 -23.85 -18.63
N ALA A 109 -4.67 -23.73 -18.84
CA ALA A 109 -5.35 -24.16 -20.05
C ALA A 109 -5.25 -23.12 -21.19
N ASP A 110 -5.34 -21.84 -20.87
CA ASP A 110 -5.22 -20.72 -21.82
C ASP A 110 -4.44 -19.56 -21.20
N ALA A 111 -3.20 -19.38 -21.64
CA ALA A 111 -2.33 -18.31 -21.19
C ALA A 111 -2.84 -16.89 -21.60
N ASN A 112 -3.79 -16.79 -22.52
CA ASN A 112 -4.41 -15.53 -22.94
C ASN A 112 -5.74 -15.25 -22.26
N ASP A 113 -6.16 -16.07 -21.30
CA ASP A 113 -7.35 -15.79 -20.47
C ASP A 113 -7.07 -14.60 -19.54
N HIS A 114 -7.25 -13.38 -20.09
CA HIS A 114 -7.02 -12.14 -19.35
C HIS A 114 -7.96 -11.99 -18.16
N GLU A 115 -9.16 -12.55 -18.22
CA GLU A 115 -10.11 -12.55 -17.10
C GLU A 115 -9.57 -13.35 -15.93
N ALA A 116 -9.13 -14.60 -16.19
CA ALA A 116 -8.52 -15.44 -15.15
C ALA A 116 -7.24 -14.80 -14.59
N ARG A 117 -6.46 -14.14 -15.46
CA ARG A 117 -5.25 -13.43 -15.02
C ARG A 117 -5.56 -12.23 -14.11
N LEU A 118 -6.63 -11.48 -14.41
CA LEU A 118 -7.09 -10.39 -13.54
C LEU A 118 -7.63 -10.92 -12.21
N GLU A 119 -8.44 -11.99 -12.23
CA GLU A 119 -8.94 -12.65 -11.01
C GLU A 119 -7.78 -13.11 -10.12
N LEU A 120 -6.75 -13.73 -10.69
CA LEU A 120 -5.56 -14.15 -9.96
C LEU A 120 -4.78 -12.97 -9.40
N ALA A 121 -4.58 -11.92 -10.18
CA ALA A 121 -3.90 -10.71 -9.72
C ALA A 121 -4.63 -10.07 -8.52
N LYS A 122 -5.95 -9.97 -8.55
CA LYS A 122 -6.76 -9.46 -7.44
C LYS A 122 -6.65 -10.33 -6.19
N ALA A 123 -6.69 -11.65 -6.34
CA ALA A 123 -6.53 -12.57 -5.22
C ALA A 123 -5.14 -12.44 -4.58
N LEU A 124 -4.08 -12.39 -5.39
CA LEU A 124 -2.71 -12.18 -4.91
C LEU A 124 -2.52 -10.84 -4.22
N ALA A 125 -3.10 -9.77 -4.77
CA ALA A 125 -3.05 -8.44 -4.17
C ALA A 125 -3.75 -8.41 -2.81
N GLY A 126 -4.92 -9.05 -2.70
CA GLY A 126 -5.66 -9.18 -1.43
C GLY A 126 -4.92 -10.00 -0.37
N GLN A 127 -4.04 -10.91 -0.79
CA GLN A 127 -3.14 -11.67 0.09
C GLN A 127 -1.84 -10.91 0.43
N GLY A 128 -1.65 -9.70 -0.10
CA GLY A 128 -0.44 -8.91 0.09
C GLY A 128 0.71 -9.24 -0.86
N HIS A 129 0.53 -10.17 -1.80
CA HIS A 129 1.53 -10.55 -2.81
C HIS A 129 1.57 -9.54 -3.96
N LEU A 130 1.84 -8.26 -3.63
CA LEU A 130 1.69 -7.12 -4.53
C LEU A 130 2.60 -7.20 -5.77
N GLN A 131 3.82 -7.75 -5.63
CA GLN A 131 4.73 -7.92 -6.77
C GLN A 131 4.17 -8.91 -7.79
N ALA A 132 3.73 -10.08 -7.32
CA ALA A 132 3.17 -11.11 -8.20
C ALA A 132 1.87 -10.62 -8.88
N ALA A 133 1.02 -9.91 -8.14
CA ALA A 133 -0.18 -9.30 -8.69
C ALA A 133 0.15 -8.27 -9.79
N ALA A 134 1.13 -7.40 -9.55
CA ALA A 134 1.58 -6.43 -10.54
C ALA A 134 2.15 -7.10 -11.81
N ASP A 135 2.91 -8.17 -11.67
CA ASP A 135 3.47 -8.90 -12.82
C ASP A 135 2.37 -9.51 -13.69
N HIS A 136 1.30 -10.07 -13.10
CA HIS A 136 0.14 -10.55 -13.86
C HIS A 136 -0.59 -9.45 -14.62
N LEU A 137 -0.75 -8.27 -14.02
CA LEU A 137 -1.42 -7.13 -14.68
C LEU A 137 -0.56 -6.53 -15.80
N LEU A 138 0.75 -6.46 -15.61
CA LEU A 138 1.69 -6.03 -16.64
C LEU A 138 1.66 -6.98 -17.86
N GLU A 139 1.47 -8.29 -17.63
CA GLU A 139 1.33 -9.27 -18.69
C GLU A 139 0.05 -9.05 -19.51
N ILE A 140 -1.08 -8.67 -18.87
CA ILE A 140 -2.29 -8.27 -19.59
C ILE A 140 -2.00 -7.05 -20.48
N LEU A 141 -1.41 -6.00 -19.90
CA LEU A 141 -1.07 -4.78 -20.64
C LEU A 141 -0.12 -5.02 -21.81
N ALA A 142 0.85 -5.93 -21.66
CA ALA A 142 1.79 -6.26 -22.71
C ALA A 142 1.12 -6.96 -23.90
N ARG A 143 0.05 -7.72 -23.67
CA ARG A 143 -0.69 -8.46 -24.69
C ARG A 143 -1.83 -7.67 -25.29
N ASP A 144 -2.58 -6.93 -24.44
CA ASP A 144 -3.73 -6.10 -24.84
C ASP A 144 -3.83 -4.88 -23.92
N ARG A 145 -3.36 -3.73 -24.43
CA ARG A 145 -3.30 -2.46 -23.67
C ARG A 145 -4.67 -1.94 -23.26
N ASP A 146 -5.66 -2.16 -24.11
CA ASP A 146 -6.99 -1.58 -24.00
C ASP A 146 -8.02 -2.60 -23.49
N TRP A 147 -7.57 -3.79 -23.10
CA TRP A 147 -8.45 -4.83 -22.61
C TRP A 147 -9.38 -4.29 -21.52
N ARG A 148 -10.69 -4.48 -21.73
CA ARG A 148 -11.74 -3.98 -20.83
C ARG A 148 -11.54 -2.49 -20.46
N GLU A 149 -11.33 -1.65 -21.47
CA GLU A 149 -11.18 -0.20 -21.28
C GLU A 149 -10.03 0.19 -20.33
N GLY A 150 -8.97 -0.62 -20.29
CA GLY A 150 -7.81 -0.37 -19.45
C GLY A 150 -7.94 -0.88 -18.01
N ALA A 151 -8.82 -1.86 -17.75
CA ALA A 151 -9.03 -2.43 -16.41
C ALA A 151 -7.73 -2.90 -15.74
N ALA A 152 -6.81 -3.52 -16.48
CA ALA A 152 -5.52 -3.95 -15.95
C ALA A 152 -4.65 -2.77 -15.50
N LYS A 153 -4.67 -1.66 -16.23
CA LYS A 153 -3.96 -0.44 -15.86
C LYS A 153 -4.54 0.18 -14.58
N ALA A 154 -5.87 0.25 -14.47
CA ALA A 154 -6.54 0.81 -13.30
C ALA A 154 -6.20 0.00 -12.04
N GLU A 155 -6.27 -1.31 -12.11
CA GLU A 155 -5.94 -2.20 -10.99
C GLU A 155 -4.44 -2.10 -10.62
N LEU A 156 -3.55 -2.00 -11.62
CA LEU A 156 -2.12 -1.84 -11.39
C LEU A 156 -1.79 -0.55 -10.64
N LEU A 157 -2.49 0.55 -10.93
CA LEU A 157 -2.32 1.81 -10.19
C LEU A 157 -2.76 1.66 -8.73
N THR A 158 -3.85 0.94 -8.45
CA THR A 158 -4.29 0.63 -7.08
C THR A 158 -3.26 -0.22 -6.33
N ILE A 159 -2.63 -1.19 -7.00
CA ILE A 159 -1.53 -1.97 -6.41
C ILE A 159 -0.33 -1.08 -6.09
N PHE A 160 0.04 -0.15 -6.98
CA PHE A 160 1.14 0.77 -6.70
C PHE A 160 0.85 1.71 -5.52
N GLU A 161 -0.41 2.11 -5.35
CA GLU A 161 -0.84 2.88 -4.19
C GLU A 161 -0.73 2.06 -2.91
N ALA A 162 -1.23 0.82 -2.92
CA ALA A 162 -1.14 -0.10 -1.79
C ALA A 162 0.32 -0.43 -1.40
N ALA A 163 1.20 -0.61 -2.39
CA ALA A 163 2.62 -0.85 -2.17
C ALA A 163 3.38 0.37 -1.62
N GLY A 164 2.83 1.57 -1.83
CA GLY A 164 3.48 2.83 -1.49
C GLY A 164 4.38 3.39 -2.60
N ALA A 165 4.45 4.70 -2.70
CA ALA A 165 5.09 5.41 -3.82
C ALA A 165 6.59 5.10 -3.99
N THR A 166 7.29 4.83 -2.89
CA THR A 166 8.74 4.59 -2.85
C THR A 166 9.12 3.11 -2.89
N SER A 167 8.13 2.20 -2.87
CA SER A 167 8.38 0.77 -2.86
C SER A 167 9.03 0.29 -4.16
N GLU A 168 9.76 -0.82 -4.09
CA GLU A 168 10.38 -1.44 -5.26
C GLU A 168 9.32 -1.91 -6.26
N VAL A 169 8.19 -2.44 -5.77
CA VAL A 169 7.04 -2.85 -6.59
C VAL A 169 6.57 -1.68 -7.45
N THR A 170 6.38 -0.50 -6.85
CA THR A 170 5.91 0.70 -7.54
C THR A 170 6.95 1.23 -8.51
N ARG A 171 8.22 1.31 -8.12
CA ARG A 171 9.29 1.85 -8.99
C ARG A 171 9.50 0.98 -10.22
N GLN A 172 9.65 -0.33 -10.04
CA GLN A 172 9.86 -1.26 -11.15
C GLN A 172 8.59 -1.43 -11.99
N GLY A 173 7.42 -1.51 -11.35
CA GLY A 173 6.15 -1.65 -12.04
C GLY A 173 5.85 -0.45 -12.94
N ARG A 174 6.04 0.78 -12.47
CA ARG A 174 5.88 2.00 -13.28
C ARG A 174 6.84 2.05 -14.46
N LYS A 175 8.10 1.62 -14.27
CA LYS A 175 9.07 1.56 -15.36
C LYS A 175 8.64 0.55 -16.44
N LYS A 176 8.23 -0.67 -16.04
CA LYS A 176 7.73 -1.69 -16.96
C LYS A 176 6.46 -1.22 -17.67
N MET A 177 5.50 -0.65 -16.94
CA MET A 177 4.26 -0.10 -17.50
C MET A 177 4.55 0.98 -18.54
N ALA A 178 5.43 1.94 -18.26
CA ALA A 178 5.83 2.97 -19.21
C ALA A 178 6.46 2.36 -20.46
N SER A 179 7.35 1.39 -20.33
CA SER A 179 7.95 0.68 -21.47
C SER A 179 6.89 0.01 -22.34
N ILE A 180 5.86 -0.59 -21.76
CA ILE A 180 4.77 -1.23 -22.50
C ILE A 180 3.90 -0.19 -23.23
N LEU A 181 3.57 0.92 -22.57
CA LEU A 181 2.65 1.91 -23.12
C LEU A 181 3.27 2.80 -24.21
N PHE A 182 4.59 2.98 -24.20
CA PHE A 182 5.31 3.90 -25.10
C PHE A 182 6.29 3.17 -26.04
N ALA A 183 6.20 1.83 -26.14
CA ALA A 183 6.99 1.03 -27.07
C ALA A 183 6.34 1.06 -28.50
#